data_5bf2036230cb52f9846a91a1054b681a
#
_entry.id   5bf2036230cb52f9846a91a1054b681a
#
_cell.length_a   1.000
_cell.length_b   1.000
_cell.length_c   1.000
_cell.angle_alpha   90.00
_cell.angle_beta   90.00
_cell.angle_gamma   90.00
#
_symmetry.space_group_name_H-M   'P 1'
#
loop_
_entity.id
_entity.type
_entity.pdbx_description
1 polymer ?
#
loop_
_entity_poly.entity_id
_entity_poly.type
_entity_poly.pdbx_seq_one_letter_code
_entity_poly.pdbx_strand_id
1 'polypeptide(L)'
;TLHRATTDHLVPMLRRHELDCIISRATSTVAQDDLSHRVLYRQRPRLIAHSRLAQRLARRKPDWAGLAEMDWVLPAANTPTRQLIVEHFIRAGLRSPSPVLEAYSTDVIEGMLSANDALMSVVPEDIAREICQRGKLGMVPWDFGWELPPINLIRRRREQALAAEDRFSEILLELCAPASGGQPVPGDIQ
;
A
#
# COMPACT_ATOMS: atom_id res chain seq x y z
N THR A 1 -14.73 -18.39 -2.25
CA THR A 1 -15.02 -17.18 -3.04
C THR A 1 -14.02 -16.09 -2.70
N LEU A 2 -13.54 -15.34 -3.71
CA LEU A 2 -12.65 -14.21 -3.54
C LEU A 2 -13.43 -12.91 -3.80
N HIS A 3 -13.38 -11.98 -2.85
CA HIS A 3 -13.97 -10.65 -2.96
C HIS A 3 -12.88 -9.60 -2.97
N ARG A 4 -13.01 -8.59 -3.82
CA ARG A 4 -12.09 -7.44 -3.88
C ARG A 4 -12.87 -6.17 -3.59
N ALA A 5 -12.57 -5.52 -2.47
CA ALA A 5 -13.19 -4.27 -2.04
C ALA A 5 -12.23 -3.49 -1.11
N THR A 6 -12.65 -2.31 -0.68
CA THR A 6 -11.91 -1.53 0.32
C THR A 6 -12.04 -2.16 1.71
N THR A 7 -11.09 -1.91 2.59
CA THR A 7 -11.10 -2.42 3.97
C THR A 7 -12.40 -2.07 4.70
N ASP A 8 -12.92 -0.85 4.50
CA ASP A 8 -14.16 -0.37 5.13
C ASP A 8 -15.41 -1.18 4.72
N HIS A 9 -15.40 -1.79 3.53
CA HIS A 9 -16.44 -2.70 3.08
C HIS A 9 -16.20 -4.14 3.56
N LEU A 10 -14.94 -4.59 3.53
CA LEU A 10 -14.60 -5.99 3.87
C LEU A 10 -14.76 -6.29 5.38
N VAL A 11 -14.42 -5.34 6.26
CA VAL A 11 -14.51 -5.54 7.71
C VAL A 11 -15.95 -5.82 8.18
N PRO A 12 -16.97 -5.04 7.79
CA PRO A 12 -18.36 -5.40 8.09
C PRO A 12 -18.78 -6.78 7.57
N MET A 13 -18.35 -7.18 6.38
CA MET A 13 -18.65 -8.51 5.82
C MET A 13 -17.99 -9.62 6.66
N LEU A 14 -16.73 -9.41 7.10
CA LEU A 14 -16.05 -10.35 7.99
C LEU A 14 -16.81 -10.51 9.31
N ARG A 15 -17.31 -9.41 9.90
CA ARG A 15 -18.10 -9.43 11.13
C ARG A 15 -19.45 -10.12 10.97
N ARG A 16 -20.11 -9.98 9.82
CA ARG A 16 -21.37 -10.65 9.50
C ARG A 16 -21.22 -12.10 9.06
N HIS A 17 -20.02 -12.68 9.14
CA HIS A 17 -19.71 -14.04 8.70
C HIS A 17 -19.90 -14.29 7.20
N GLU A 18 -19.91 -13.24 6.39
CA GLU A 18 -19.94 -13.34 4.93
C GLU A 18 -18.55 -13.66 4.35
N LEU A 19 -17.48 -13.38 5.13
CA LEU A 19 -16.10 -13.72 4.83
C LEU A 19 -15.48 -14.46 6.03
N ASP A 20 -14.57 -15.38 5.74
CA ASP A 20 -13.79 -16.12 6.75
C ASP A 20 -12.57 -15.33 7.20
N CYS A 21 -11.91 -14.67 6.25
CA CYS A 21 -10.75 -13.81 6.50
C CYS A 21 -10.67 -12.68 5.47
N ILE A 22 -9.89 -11.66 5.77
CA ILE A 22 -9.51 -10.61 4.83
C ILE A 22 -8.01 -10.39 4.85
N ILE A 23 -7.45 -10.05 3.69
CA ILE A 23 -6.06 -9.61 3.55
C ILE A 23 -6.09 -8.12 3.25
N SER A 24 -5.62 -7.31 4.18
CA SER A 24 -5.68 -5.86 4.06
C SER A 24 -4.63 -5.16 4.91
N ARG A 25 -4.47 -3.86 4.70
CA ARG A 25 -3.69 -3.02 5.62
C ARG A 25 -4.47 -2.81 6.91
N ALA A 26 -3.76 -2.86 8.03
CA ALA A 26 -4.35 -2.47 9.31
C ALA A 26 -4.71 -0.98 9.26
N THR A 27 -5.96 -0.68 9.60
CA THR A 27 -6.48 0.68 9.79
C THR A 27 -7.04 0.78 11.19
N SER A 28 -7.29 2.00 11.68
CA SER A 28 -7.93 2.21 13.00
C SER A 28 -9.29 1.50 13.12
N THR A 29 -10.02 1.34 12.02
CA THR A 29 -11.29 0.59 11.96
C THR A 29 -11.12 -0.90 12.23
N VAL A 30 -9.91 -1.42 12.07
CA VAL A 30 -9.59 -2.83 12.19
C VAL A 30 -9.01 -3.17 13.57
N ALA A 31 -8.46 -2.20 14.27
CA ALA A 31 -7.87 -2.36 15.60
C ALA A 31 -8.95 -2.47 16.71
N GLN A 32 -9.84 -3.45 16.60
CA GLN A 32 -10.85 -3.74 17.61
C GLN A 32 -10.65 -5.15 18.17
N ASP A 33 -11.03 -5.34 19.42
CA ASP A 33 -10.78 -6.58 20.19
C ASP A 33 -11.46 -7.84 19.63
N ASP A 34 -12.45 -7.67 18.73
CA ASP A 34 -13.16 -8.77 18.07
C ASP A 34 -12.41 -9.42 16.90
N LEU A 35 -11.31 -8.79 16.47
CA LEU A 35 -10.51 -9.25 15.33
C LEU A 35 -9.10 -9.65 15.77
N SER A 36 -8.56 -10.66 15.11
CA SER A 36 -7.16 -11.07 15.22
C SER A 36 -6.40 -10.65 13.97
N HIS A 37 -5.17 -10.20 14.17
CA HIS A 37 -4.30 -9.69 13.12
C HIS A 37 -3.01 -10.48 13.08
N ARG A 38 -2.63 -10.93 11.89
CA ARG A 38 -1.35 -11.58 11.65
C ARG A 38 -0.65 -10.88 10.49
N VAL A 39 0.49 -10.25 10.76
CA VAL A 39 1.28 -9.59 9.71
C VAL A 39 1.75 -10.61 8.69
N LEU A 40 1.43 -10.40 7.43
CA LEU A 40 1.91 -11.20 6.31
C LEU A 40 3.24 -10.65 5.79
N TYR A 41 3.28 -9.36 5.48
CA TYR A 41 4.50 -8.69 5.02
C TYR A 41 4.42 -7.17 5.14
N ARG A 42 5.58 -6.52 5.05
CA ARG A 42 5.73 -5.07 5.06
C ARG A 42 6.11 -4.58 3.67
N GLN A 43 5.73 -3.35 3.35
CA GLN A 43 6.02 -2.73 2.06
C GLN A 43 6.54 -1.31 2.26
N ARG A 44 7.47 -0.91 1.38
CA ARG A 44 7.92 0.47 1.29
C ARG A 44 7.18 1.19 0.17
N PRO A 45 6.86 2.48 0.34
CA PRO A 45 6.33 3.29 -0.74
C PRO A 45 7.44 3.58 -1.76
N ARG A 46 7.07 3.63 -3.03
CA ARG A 46 7.93 4.08 -4.12
C ARG A 46 7.22 5.13 -4.93
N LEU A 47 7.96 6.20 -5.26
CA LEU A 47 7.50 7.22 -6.17
C LEU A 47 7.75 6.73 -7.61
N ILE A 48 6.70 6.72 -8.41
CA ILE A 48 6.74 6.30 -9.81
C ILE A 48 6.20 7.40 -10.72
N ALA A 49 6.71 7.44 -11.93
CA ALA A 49 6.30 8.37 -12.97
C ALA A 49 6.58 7.77 -14.35
N HIS A 50 6.15 8.46 -15.41
CA HIS A 50 6.65 8.12 -16.75
C HIS A 50 8.19 8.13 -16.78
N SER A 51 8.82 7.22 -17.50
CA SER A 51 10.28 7.02 -17.51
C SER A 51 11.07 8.31 -17.78
N ARG A 52 10.57 9.18 -18.66
CA ARG A 52 11.17 10.49 -18.92
C ARG A 52 11.18 11.41 -17.70
N LEU A 53 10.03 11.49 -16.98
CA LEU A 53 9.93 12.28 -15.76
C LEU A 53 10.79 11.69 -14.65
N ALA A 54 10.76 10.38 -14.45
CA ALA A 54 11.56 9.68 -13.47
C ALA A 54 13.06 9.95 -13.66
N GLN A 55 13.56 9.87 -14.89
CA GLN A 55 14.95 10.20 -15.22
C GLN A 55 15.29 11.67 -14.98
N ARG A 56 14.39 12.60 -15.30
CA ARG A 56 14.58 14.03 -15.04
C ARG A 56 14.68 14.32 -13.54
N LEU A 57 13.78 13.71 -12.75
CA LEU A 57 13.79 13.86 -11.29
C LEU A 57 15.01 13.19 -10.65
N ALA A 58 15.45 12.04 -11.16
CA ALA A 58 16.67 11.38 -10.69
C ALA A 58 17.91 12.27 -10.79
N ARG A 59 18.01 13.08 -11.86
CA ARG A 59 19.14 14.00 -12.06
C ARG A 59 19.07 15.25 -11.17
N ARG A 60 17.87 15.71 -10.82
CA ARG A 60 17.64 16.97 -10.07
C ARG A 60 17.57 16.79 -8.57
N LYS A 61 17.49 15.53 -8.07
CA LYS A 61 17.30 15.22 -6.66
C LYS A 61 16.12 16.03 -6.08
N PRO A 62 14.88 15.62 -6.35
CA PRO A 62 13.70 16.37 -5.93
C PRO A 62 13.69 16.56 -4.41
N ASP A 63 13.10 17.63 -3.96
CA ASP A 63 12.74 17.90 -2.57
C ASP A 63 11.21 17.94 -2.41
N TRP A 64 10.74 18.06 -1.19
CA TRP A 64 9.30 18.10 -0.93
C TRP A 64 8.61 19.29 -1.62
N ALA A 65 9.29 20.45 -1.74
CA ALA A 65 8.73 21.61 -2.42
C ALA A 65 8.57 21.35 -3.92
N GLY A 66 9.58 20.78 -4.56
CA GLY A 66 9.50 20.40 -5.97
C GLY A 66 8.45 19.31 -6.23
N LEU A 67 8.26 18.38 -5.28
CA LEU A 67 7.21 17.36 -5.38
C LEU A 67 5.80 17.96 -5.18
N ALA A 68 5.64 19.01 -4.38
CA ALA A 68 4.36 19.67 -4.16
C ALA A 68 3.79 20.32 -5.44
N GLU A 69 4.66 20.76 -6.34
CA GLU A 69 4.31 21.42 -7.61
C GLU A 69 3.99 20.43 -8.75
N MET A 70 4.13 19.14 -8.50
CA MET A 70 3.89 18.11 -9.51
C MET A 70 2.44 17.67 -9.56
N ASP A 71 2.03 17.11 -10.69
CA ASP A 71 0.71 16.53 -10.87
C ASP A 71 0.66 15.09 -10.34
N TRP A 72 -0.28 14.82 -9.45
CA TRP A 72 -0.39 13.56 -8.73
C TRP A 72 -1.61 12.74 -9.12
N VAL A 73 -1.40 11.44 -9.28
CA VAL A 73 -2.44 10.42 -9.19
C VAL A 73 -2.29 9.76 -7.82
N LEU A 74 -3.26 9.91 -6.95
CA LEU A 74 -3.19 9.44 -5.57
C LEU A 74 -4.39 8.56 -5.20
N PRO A 75 -4.27 7.68 -4.22
CA PRO A 75 -5.42 6.96 -3.69
C PRO A 75 -6.37 7.93 -2.97
N ALA A 76 -7.62 7.50 -2.75
CA ALA A 76 -8.63 8.32 -2.09
C ALA A 76 -8.21 8.77 -0.69
N ALA A 77 -8.77 9.90 -0.26
CA ALA A 77 -8.37 10.62 0.95
C ALA A 77 -8.45 9.77 2.24
N ASN A 78 -9.38 8.82 2.31
CA ASN A 78 -9.58 7.93 3.45
C ASN A 78 -8.59 6.73 3.52
N THR A 79 -7.64 6.62 2.59
CA THR A 79 -6.66 5.53 2.62
C THR A 79 -5.45 5.85 3.50
N PRO A 80 -4.87 4.85 4.19
CA PRO A 80 -3.66 5.04 5.00
C PRO A 80 -2.49 5.62 4.19
N THR A 81 -2.30 5.18 2.95
CA THR A 81 -1.24 5.68 2.08
C THR A 81 -1.43 7.19 1.80
N ARG A 82 -2.68 7.62 1.51
CA ARG A 82 -2.96 9.04 1.28
C ARG A 82 -2.71 9.86 2.53
N GLN A 83 -3.14 9.38 3.69
CA GLN A 83 -2.94 10.07 4.97
C GLN A 83 -1.45 10.28 5.28
N LEU A 84 -0.62 9.26 5.06
CA LEU A 84 0.84 9.36 5.23
C LEU A 84 1.46 10.39 4.28
N ILE A 85 1.05 10.41 3.01
CA ILE A 85 1.53 11.41 2.05
C ILE A 85 1.19 12.82 2.54
N VAL A 86 -0.08 13.06 2.90
CA VAL A 86 -0.55 14.36 3.43
C VAL A 86 0.25 14.77 4.65
N GLU A 87 0.42 13.86 5.62
CA GLU A 87 1.17 14.12 6.85
C GLU A 87 2.60 14.56 6.58
N HIS A 88 3.29 13.93 5.62
CA HIS A 88 4.68 14.27 5.31
C HIS A 88 4.81 15.62 4.60
N PHE A 89 3.88 15.99 3.73
CA PHE A 89 3.84 17.35 3.19
C PHE A 89 3.62 18.40 4.28
N ILE A 90 2.69 18.13 5.21
CA ILE A 90 2.43 19.03 6.35
C ILE A 90 3.66 19.14 7.24
N ARG A 91 4.35 18.03 7.56
CA ARG A 91 5.61 18.04 8.33
C ARG A 91 6.72 18.83 7.64
N ALA A 92 6.75 18.86 6.32
CA ALA A 92 7.65 19.67 5.54
C ALA A 92 7.23 21.16 5.46
N GLY A 93 6.16 21.56 6.14
CA GLY A 93 5.62 22.92 6.10
C GLY A 93 4.90 23.28 4.79
N LEU A 94 4.49 22.27 4.02
CA LEU A 94 3.89 22.43 2.71
C LEU A 94 2.41 21.99 2.71
N ARG A 95 1.66 22.52 1.77
CA ARG A 95 0.32 21.97 1.47
C ARG A 95 0.46 20.64 0.74
N SER A 96 -0.36 19.67 1.12
CA SER A 96 -0.44 18.42 0.35
C SER A 96 -0.95 18.71 -1.06
N PRO A 97 -0.36 18.08 -2.09
CA PRO A 97 -0.84 18.26 -3.45
C PRO A 97 -2.29 17.79 -3.60
N SER A 98 -3.07 18.56 -4.36
CA SER A 98 -4.39 18.13 -4.79
C SER A 98 -4.20 17.17 -5.96
N PRO A 99 -4.70 15.93 -5.90
CA PRO A 99 -4.52 15.01 -7.02
C PRO A 99 -5.35 15.44 -8.23
N VAL A 100 -4.79 15.28 -9.41
CA VAL A 100 -5.54 15.43 -10.67
C VAL A 100 -6.51 14.27 -10.89
N LEU A 101 -6.22 13.11 -10.27
CA LEU A 101 -7.06 11.93 -10.29
C LEU A 101 -6.89 11.13 -8.99
N GLU A 102 -8.01 10.65 -8.44
CA GLU A 102 -8.01 9.63 -7.39
C GLU A 102 -8.21 8.24 -8.01
N ALA A 103 -7.29 7.31 -7.74
CA ALA A 103 -7.33 5.96 -8.28
C ALA A 103 -6.92 4.91 -7.26
N TYR A 104 -7.62 3.76 -7.27
CA TYR A 104 -7.30 2.59 -6.45
C TYR A 104 -6.64 1.47 -7.26
N SER A 105 -6.95 1.40 -8.55
CA SER A 105 -6.47 0.33 -9.41
C SER A 105 -5.07 0.64 -9.90
N THR A 106 -4.18 -0.31 -9.72
CA THR A 106 -2.82 -0.25 -10.27
C THR A 106 -2.84 -0.09 -11.78
N ASP A 107 -3.76 -0.76 -12.48
CA ASP A 107 -3.89 -0.68 -13.94
C ASP A 107 -4.29 0.73 -14.38
N VAL A 108 -5.17 1.41 -13.63
CA VAL A 108 -5.55 2.80 -13.89
C VAL A 108 -4.36 3.73 -13.67
N ILE A 109 -3.62 3.56 -12.56
CA ILE A 109 -2.41 4.34 -12.29
C ILE A 109 -1.39 4.15 -13.40
N GLU A 110 -1.08 2.89 -13.76
CA GLU A 110 -0.14 2.55 -14.85
C GLU A 110 -0.57 3.18 -16.18
N GLY A 111 -1.85 3.05 -16.53
CA GLY A 111 -2.40 3.62 -17.77
C GLY A 111 -2.26 5.14 -17.81
N MET A 112 -2.62 5.84 -16.74
CA MET A 112 -2.54 7.30 -16.64
C MET A 112 -1.10 7.80 -16.72
N LEU A 113 -0.18 7.21 -15.95
CA LEU A 113 1.23 7.60 -15.95
C LEU A 113 1.92 7.24 -17.28
N SER A 114 1.49 6.17 -17.96
CA SER A 114 2.02 5.78 -19.27
C SER A 114 1.55 6.71 -20.40
N ALA A 115 0.40 7.35 -20.23
CA ALA A 115 -0.19 8.25 -21.21
C ALA A 115 0.23 9.73 -21.00
N ASN A 116 0.69 10.10 -19.79
CA ASN A 116 1.02 11.47 -19.44
C ASN A 116 2.35 11.53 -18.67
N ASP A 117 3.35 12.18 -19.27
CA ASP A 117 4.71 12.29 -18.72
C ASP A 117 4.90 13.42 -17.69
N ALA A 118 3.82 14.09 -17.28
CA ALA A 118 3.81 15.04 -16.17
C ALA A 118 3.33 14.43 -14.85
N LEU A 119 2.63 13.28 -14.90
CA LEU A 119 2.02 12.65 -13.73
C LEU A 119 2.98 11.78 -12.93
N MET A 120 2.75 11.75 -11.62
CA MET A 120 3.42 10.83 -10.71
C MET A 120 2.45 10.18 -9.73
N SER A 121 2.88 9.09 -9.11
CA SER A 121 2.10 8.39 -8.10
C SER A 121 3.00 7.70 -7.07
N VAL A 122 2.40 7.29 -5.95
CA VAL A 122 3.04 6.46 -4.92
C VAL A 122 2.37 5.10 -4.90
N VAL A 123 3.16 4.06 -5.08
CA VAL A 123 2.70 2.67 -5.00
C VAL A 123 3.65 1.84 -4.13
N PRO A 124 3.22 0.66 -3.64
CA PRO A 124 4.12 -0.27 -2.97
C PRO A 124 5.28 -0.71 -3.87
N GLU A 125 6.43 -1.04 -3.27
CA GLU A 125 7.66 -1.35 -3.99
C GLU A 125 7.56 -2.55 -4.93
N ASP A 126 6.87 -3.61 -4.52
CA ASP A 126 6.61 -4.79 -5.34
C ASP A 126 5.81 -4.44 -6.61
N ILE A 127 4.75 -3.65 -6.44
CA ILE A 127 3.96 -3.12 -7.56
C ILE A 127 4.82 -2.20 -8.44
N ALA A 128 5.61 -1.30 -7.84
CA ALA A 128 6.50 -0.43 -8.61
C ALA A 128 7.48 -1.23 -9.48
N ARG A 129 8.07 -2.29 -8.92
CA ARG A 129 8.98 -3.16 -9.67
C ARG A 129 8.29 -3.83 -10.85
N GLU A 130 7.10 -4.39 -10.62
CA GLU A 130 6.34 -5.08 -11.66
C GLU A 130 5.98 -4.15 -12.82
N ILE A 131 5.34 -3.00 -12.53
CA ILE A 131 4.87 -2.10 -13.59
C ILE A 131 6.02 -1.38 -14.31
N CYS A 132 7.13 -1.07 -13.61
CA CYS A 132 8.30 -0.45 -14.24
C CYS A 132 9.06 -1.42 -15.16
N GLN A 133 8.99 -2.73 -14.93
CA GLN A 133 9.58 -3.74 -15.85
C GLN A 133 8.94 -3.71 -17.24
N ARG A 134 7.71 -3.23 -17.39
CA ARG A 134 7.02 -3.07 -18.66
C ARG A 134 7.56 -1.91 -19.52
N GLY A 135 8.49 -1.10 -18.99
CA GLY A 135 9.38 -0.18 -19.72
C GLY A 135 8.86 1.24 -19.95
N LYS A 136 7.57 1.54 -19.71
CA LYS A 136 7.04 2.89 -19.87
C LYS A 136 7.21 3.76 -18.62
N LEU A 137 7.21 3.14 -17.45
CA LEU A 137 7.33 3.82 -16.17
C LEU A 137 8.73 3.63 -15.57
N GLY A 138 9.09 4.49 -14.64
CA GLY A 138 10.32 4.41 -13.89
C GLY A 138 10.10 4.79 -12.42
N MET A 139 10.88 4.18 -11.54
CA MET A 139 10.95 4.60 -10.15
C MET A 139 11.82 5.86 -10.04
N VAL A 140 11.31 6.85 -9.34
CA VAL A 140 12.08 8.03 -8.95
C VAL A 140 12.92 7.65 -7.73
N PRO A 141 14.23 7.95 -7.69
CA PRO A 141 15.10 7.68 -6.54
C PRO A 141 14.77 8.65 -5.39
N TRP A 142 13.64 8.42 -4.76
CA TRP A 142 13.12 9.16 -3.63
C TRP A 142 12.87 8.23 -2.46
N ASP A 143 13.46 8.52 -1.31
CA ASP A 143 13.17 7.80 -0.07
C ASP A 143 12.18 8.62 0.76
N PHE A 144 11.03 8.03 1.01
CA PHE A 144 10.02 8.66 1.84
C PHE A 144 10.37 8.69 3.33
N GLY A 145 11.33 7.86 3.79
CA GLY A 145 11.68 7.73 5.20
C GLY A 145 10.61 7.07 6.08
N TRP A 146 9.58 6.45 5.47
CA TRP A 146 8.51 5.73 6.18
C TRP A 146 8.08 4.46 5.43
N GLU A 147 7.44 3.56 6.16
CA GLU A 147 6.88 2.33 5.61
C GLU A 147 5.36 2.44 5.48
N LEU A 148 4.79 1.71 4.54
CA LEU A 148 3.35 1.53 4.48
C LEU A 148 2.87 0.67 5.66
N PRO A 149 1.65 0.89 6.17
CA PRO A 149 1.07 -0.03 7.14
C PRO A 149 1.15 -1.47 6.61
N PRO A 150 1.51 -2.44 7.46
CA PRO A 150 1.73 -3.82 7.00
C PRO A 150 0.46 -4.42 6.40
N ILE A 151 0.66 -5.35 5.48
CA ILE A 151 -0.43 -6.22 5.01
C ILE A 151 -0.64 -7.31 6.06
N ASN A 152 -1.87 -7.44 6.50
CA ASN A 152 -2.28 -8.39 7.53
C ASN A 152 -3.31 -9.39 6.98
N LEU A 153 -3.23 -10.61 7.48
CA LEU A 153 -4.35 -11.53 7.52
C LEU A 153 -5.19 -11.17 8.75
N ILE A 154 -6.45 -10.86 8.53
CA ILE A 154 -7.39 -10.42 9.57
C ILE A 154 -8.51 -11.43 9.62
N ARG A 155 -8.80 -11.94 10.82
CA ARG A 155 -9.86 -12.93 11.08
C ARG A 155 -10.67 -12.49 12.31
N ARG A 156 -11.87 -13.01 12.43
CA ARG A 156 -12.61 -12.90 13.71
C ARG A 156 -11.84 -13.65 14.80
N ARG A 157 -11.78 -13.07 15.97
CA ARG A 157 -11.28 -13.78 17.15
C ARG A 157 -12.27 -14.88 17.52
N ARG A 158 -11.82 -16.10 17.65
CA ARG A 158 -12.63 -17.28 18.01
C ARG A 158 -12.00 -17.99 19.18
N GLU A 159 -12.83 -18.60 20.03
CA GLU A 159 -12.38 -19.45 21.14
C GLU A 159 -11.76 -20.76 20.65
N GLN A 160 -12.24 -21.30 19.51
CA GLN A 160 -11.70 -22.51 18.88
C GLN A 160 -11.19 -22.22 17.48
N ALA A 161 -9.96 -22.64 17.23
CA ALA A 161 -9.33 -22.56 15.92
C ALA A 161 -9.95 -23.62 14.98
N LEU A 162 -10.17 -23.21 13.73
CA LEU A 162 -10.54 -24.14 12.66
C LEU A 162 -9.29 -24.58 11.93
N ALA A 163 -9.00 -25.89 11.91
CA ALA A 163 -7.77 -26.43 11.31
C ALA A 163 -7.57 -26.00 9.85
N ALA A 164 -8.64 -25.84 9.08
CA ALA A 164 -8.57 -25.35 7.69
C ALA A 164 -8.12 -23.87 7.61
N GLU A 165 -8.61 -23.01 8.52
CA GLU A 165 -8.22 -21.61 8.57
C GLU A 165 -6.76 -21.43 9.04
N ASP A 166 -6.32 -22.27 9.96
CA ASP A 166 -4.94 -22.26 10.43
C ASP A 166 -3.99 -22.74 9.34
N ARG A 167 -4.33 -23.82 8.65
CA ARG A 167 -3.53 -24.30 7.51
C ARG A 167 -3.47 -23.28 6.38
N PHE A 168 -4.57 -22.62 6.07
CA PHE A 168 -4.60 -21.53 5.09
C PHE A 168 -3.67 -20.37 5.52
N SER A 169 -3.68 -20.01 6.80
CA SER A 169 -2.82 -18.95 7.34
C SER A 169 -1.34 -19.30 7.26
N GLU A 170 -0.97 -20.55 7.55
CA GLU A 170 0.40 -21.05 7.42
C GLU A 170 0.89 -20.96 5.97
N ILE A 171 0.10 -21.46 5.03
CA ILE A 171 0.43 -21.40 3.59
C ILE A 171 0.61 -19.96 3.12
N LEU A 172 -0.28 -19.04 3.54
CA LEU A 172 -0.13 -17.63 3.20
C LEU A 172 1.16 -17.03 3.74
N LEU A 173 1.54 -17.36 4.98
CA LEU A 173 2.79 -16.87 5.57
C LEU A 173 4.01 -17.45 4.85
N GLU A 174 3.99 -18.73 4.51
CA GLU A 174 5.06 -19.36 3.72
C GLU A 174 5.22 -18.67 2.36
N LEU A 175 4.10 -18.39 1.66
CA LEU A 175 4.11 -17.71 0.37
C LEU A 175 4.57 -16.24 0.46
N CYS A 176 4.25 -15.56 1.56
CA CYS A 176 4.63 -14.16 1.77
C CYS A 176 6.05 -14.00 2.33
N ALA A 177 6.65 -15.04 2.91
CA ALA A 177 7.98 -15.00 3.50
C ALA A 177 9.09 -14.55 2.53
N PRO A 178 9.12 -14.99 1.24
CA PRO A 178 10.12 -14.53 0.27
C PRO A 178 9.95 -13.08 -0.19
N ALA A 179 8.73 -12.54 -0.09
CA ALA A 179 8.44 -11.15 -0.46
C ALA A 179 8.94 -10.14 0.59
N SER A 180 9.31 -10.63 1.78
CA SER A 180 9.88 -9.83 2.84
C SER A 180 11.40 -9.70 2.65
N GLY A 181 11.85 -8.93 1.67
CA GLY A 181 13.26 -8.51 1.56
C GLY A 181 13.71 -7.62 2.73
N GLY A 182 13.14 -7.81 3.92
CA GLY A 182 13.46 -7.23 5.20
C GLY A 182 13.35 -8.31 6.28
N GLN A 183 14.25 -8.25 7.25
CA GLN A 183 14.43 -9.20 8.35
C GLN A 183 13.12 -9.77 8.91
N PRO A 184 13.10 -11.06 9.32
CA PRO A 184 11.98 -11.64 10.04
C PRO A 184 11.75 -10.83 11.32
N VAL A 185 10.53 -10.40 11.54
CA VAL A 185 10.11 -9.75 12.78
C VAL A 185 10.12 -10.81 13.88
N PRO A 186 10.84 -10.63 15.01
CA PRO A 186 10.68 -11.51 16.16
C PRO A 186 9.21 -11.47 16.58
N GLY A 187 8.61 -12.63 16.73
CA GLY A 187 7.21 -12.75 17.14
C GLY A 187 6.99 -12.11 18.50
N ASP A 188 6.08 -11.16 18.56
CA ASP A 188 5.46 -10.77 19.82
C ASP A 188 4.53 -11.90 20.24
N ILE A 189 5.08 -12.78 21.10
CA ILE A 189 4.32 -13.68 21.96
C ILE A 189 3.98 -12.86 23.21
N GLN A 190 2.76 -12.43 23.34
CA GLN A 190 1.99 -12.39 24.59
C GLN A 190 0.53 -12.05 24.27
#